data_ed48ed4c1f5dfe5a2c56c02d0b6432cb
#
_entry.id   ed48ed4c1f5dfe5a2c56c02d0b6432cb
#
_cell.length_a   1.000
_cell.length_b   1.000
_cell.length_c   1.000
_cell.angle_alpha   90.00
_cell.angle_beta   90.00
_cell.angle_gamma   90.00
#
_symmetry.space_group_name_H-M   'P 1'
#
loop_
_entity.id
_entity.type
_entity.pdbx_description
1 polymer ?
#
loop_
_entity_poly.entity_id
_entity_poly.type
_entity_poly.pdbx_seq_one_letter_code
_entity_poly.pdbx_strand_id
1 'polypeptide(L)'
;MIELSKKEKAYFHLPGLFEFYELYKVFLPLFYHHREYFYDWCEIGSIYGSPEDCLWGGGRLGEGNQNPYEVLSLMNQYHISSRLTFSNSLLQEKHLQDKRCNDLCTLFEKSDVQSGIIIHSDLLLEYLKKKYPRFYFVSSTTKVLTKFEELV
;
A
#
# COMPACT_ATOMS: atom_id res chain seq x y z
N MET A 1 -1.79 -36.00 23.66
CA MET A 1 -2.36 -35.40 22.43
C MET A 1 -1.71 -34.03 22.23
N ILE A 2 -0.90 -33.90 21.21
CA ILE A 2 -0.38 -32.61 20.82
C ILE A 2 -1.54 -31.90 20.14
N GLU A 3 -2.13 -30.87 20.78
CA GLU A 3 -3.01 -29.94 20.10
C GLU A 3 -2.25 -29.38 18.90
N LEU A 4 -2.70 -29.74 17.70
CA LEU A 4 -2.26 -29.08 16.47
C LEU A 4 -2.63 -27.61 16.62
N SER A 5 -1.63 -26.77 16.96
CA SER A 5 -1.76 -25.32 16.99
C SER A 5 -2.50 -24.86 15.74
N LYS A 6 -3.44 -23.92 15.87
CA LYS A 6 -4.03 -23.22 14.73
C LYS A 6 -2.90 -22.89 13.77
N LYS A 7 -2.95 -23.40 12.54
CA LYS A 7 -1.93 -23.09 11.52
C LYS A 7 -1.79 -21.58 11.44
N GLU A 8 -0.61 -21.08 11.76
CA GLU A 8 -0.31 -19.66 11.66
C GLU A 8 -0.44 -19.26 10.19
N LYS A 9 -1.09 -18.13 9.94
CA LYS A 9 -1.23 -17.58 8.58
C LYS A 9 -0.04 -16.70 8.25
N ALA A 10 0.44 -16.80 7.02
CA ALA A 10 1.43 -15.87 6.46
C ALA A 10 0.73 -14.84 5.58
N TYR A 11 0.96 -13.58 5.87
CA TYR A 11 0.40 -12.46 5.13
C TYR A 11 1.42 -11.89 4.15
N PHE A 12 1.10 -11.98 2.87
CA PHE A 12 1.97 -11.49 1.80
C PHE A 12 1.57 -10.06 1.42
N HIS A 13 2.56 -9.19 1.32
CA HIS A 13 2.39 -7.84 0.83
C HIS A 13 2.92 -7.78 -0.60
N LEU A 14 2.01 -7.57 -1.56
CA LEU A 14 2.29 -7.70 -2.99
C LEU A 14 2.57 -6.32 -3.61
N PRO A 15 3.56 -6.22 -4.52
CA PRO A 15 3.89 -4.97 -5.19
C PRO A 15 2.96 -4.67 -6.36
N GLY A 16 3.07 -3.46 -6.92
CA GLY A 16 2.48 -3.11 -8.21
C GLY A 16 1.01 -2.77 -8.16
N LEU A 17 0.55 -2.06 -7.11
CA LEU A 17 -0.84 -1.65 -6.93
C LEU A 17 -1.45 -1.00 -8.18
N PHE A 18 -0.70 -0.17 -8.88
CA PHE A 18 -1.11 0.50 -10.12
C PHE A 18 -0.54 -0.20 -11.36
N GLU A 19 0.73 -0.60 -11.31
CA GLU A 19 1.47 -1.21 -12.42
C GLU A 19 0.89 -2.54 -12.88
N PHE A 20 0.44 -3.37 -11.92
CA PHE A 20 -0.05 -4.71 -12.19
C PHE A 20 -1.57 -4.83 -12.05
N TYR A 21 -2.30 -3.74 -12.26
CA TYR A 21 -3.76 -3.71 -12.15
C TYR A 21 -4.42 -4.80 -13.01
N GLU A 22 -4.02 -4.93 -14.26
CA GLU A 22 -4.59 -5.95 -15.16
C GLU A 22 -4.29 -7.38 -14.71
N LEU A 23 -3.11 -7.62 -14.14
CA LEU A 23 -2.77 -8.90 -13.52
C LEU A 23 -3.67 -9.19 -12.32
N TYR A 24 -3.88 -8.21 -11.45
CA TYR A 24 -4.71 -8.39 -10.25
C TYR A 24 -6.18 -8.61 -10.57
N LYS A 25 -6.70 -8.08 -11.66
CA LYS A 25 -8.06 -8.38 -12.15
C LYS A 25 -8.28 -9.87 -12.44
N VAL A 26 -7.22 -10.59 -12.80
CA VAL A 26 -7.24 -12.03 -13.05
C VAL A 26 -6.82 -12.82 -11.81
N PHE A 27 -5.77 -12.39 -11.13
CA PHE A 27 -5.19 -13.10 -10.00
C PHE A 27 -6.09 -13.10 -8.76
N LEU A 28 -6.73 -11.98 -8.43
CA LEU A 28 -7.56 -11.91 -7.21
C LEU A 28 -8.80 -12.81 -7.26
N PRO A 29 -9.57 -12.87 -8.37
CA PRO A 29 -10.62 -13.88 -8.50
C PRO A 29 -10.09 -15.31 -8.37
N LEU A 30 -8.96 -15.61 -9.00
CA LEU A 30 -8.33 -16.93 -8.89
C LEU A 30 -7.97 -17.25 -7.43
N PHE A 31 -7.33 -16.34 -6.74
CA PHE A 31 -6.91 -16.53 -5.35
C PHE A 31 -8.09 -16.74 -4.39
N TYR A 32 -9.15 -15.93 -4.51
CA TYR A 32 -10.27 -15.96 -3.58
C TYR A 32 -11.35 -17.01 -3.92
N HIS A 33 -11.55 -17.33 -5.20
CA HIS A 33 -12.58 -18.28 -5.63
C HIS A 33 -12.05 -19.70 -5.88
N HIS A 34 -10.73 -19.86 -5.97
CA HIS A 34 -10.06 -21.12 -6.23
C HIS A 34 -8.95 -21.40 -5.23
N ARG A 35 -9.32 -21.31 -3.95
CA ARG A 35 -8.37 -21.51 -2.82
C ARG A 35 -7.70 -22.88 -2.82
N GLU A 36 -8.29 -23.88 -3.49
CA GLU A 36 -7.74 -25.21 -3.67
C GLU A 36 -6.38 -25.23 -4.39
N TYR A 37 -6.03 -24.18 -5.12
CA TYR A 37 -4.72 -24.02 -5.78
C TYR A 37 -3.66 -23.37 -4.90
N PHE A 38 -4.02 -22.93 -3.70
CA PHE A 38 -3.13 -22.21 -2.80
C PHE A 38 -3.08 -22.88 -1.44
N TYR A 39 -1.98 -22.71 -0.74
CA TYR A 39 -1.91 -23.17 0.64
C TYR A 39 -2.90 -22.41 1.53
N ASP A 40 -3.55 -23.12 2.44
CA ASP A 40 -4.55 -22.57 3.35
C ASP A 40 -4.00 -21.51 4.34
N TRP A 41 -2.69 -21.51 4.55
CA TRP A 41 -1.98 -20.53 5.38
C TRP A 41 -1.56 -19.24 4.62
N CYS A 42 -1.68 -19.21 3.28
CA CYS A 42 -1.36 -18.02 2.49
C CYS A 42 -2.51 -17.02 2.51
N GLU A 43 -2.22 -15.77 2.90
CA GLU A 43 -3.16 -14.66 2.86
C GLU A 43 -2.52 -13.42 2.19
N ILE A 44 -3.34 -12.58 1.58
CA ILE A 44 -2.90 -11.29 1.06
C ILE A 44 -3.12 -10.24 2.14
N GLY A 45 -2.03 -9.68 2.67
CA GLY A 45 -2.09 -8.66 3.71
C GLY A 45 -2.33 -7.25 3.14
N SER A 46 -1.72 -6.94 2.02
CA SER A 46 -1.92 -5.67 1.30
C SER A 46 -1.34 -5.75 -0.11
N ILE A 47 -1.73 -4.80 -0.94
CA ILE A 47 -1.05 -4.54 -2.22
C ILE A 47 -0.54 -3.09 -2.18
N TYR A 48 0.71 -2.88 -2.57
CA TYR A 48 1.37 -1.59 -2.44
C TYR A 48 1.93 -1.06 -3.77
N GLY A 49 1.99 0.26 -3.88
CA GLY A 49 2.54 0.95 -5.03
C GLY A 49 2.18 2.43 -5.04
N SER A 50 2.62 3.14 -6.05
CA SER A 50 2.20 4.51 -6.32
C SER A 50 2.03 4.72 -7.83
N PRO A 51 1.13 5.63 -8.25
CA PRO A 51 1.01 5.97 -9.64
C PRO A 51 2.26 6.69 -10.14
N GLU A 52 2.52 6.59 -11.43
CA GLU A 52 3.70 7.16 -12.10
C GLU A 52 3.84 8.67 -11.88
N ASP A 53 2.72 9.38 -11.88
CA ASP A 53 2.65 10.84 -11.78
C ASP A 53 2.65 11.37 -10.34
N CYS A 54 2.92 10.52 -9.36
CA CYS A 54 2.95 10.93 -7.96
C CYS A 54 4.34 11.42 -7.52
N LEU A 55 4.47 12.72 -7.28
CA LEU A 55 5.71 13.35 -6.82
C LEU A 55 6.28 12.70 -5.55
N TRP A 56 5.41 12.33 -4.61
CA TRP A 56 5.83 11.69 -3.36
C TRP A 56 6.28 10.24 -3.53
N GLY A 57 5.92 9.61 -4.65
CA GLY A 57 6.30 8.25 -4.98
C GLY A 57 7.76 8.05 -5.35
N GLY A 58 8.47 9.13 -5.72
CA GLY A 58 9.90 9.05 -6.01
C GLY A 58 10.26 8.64 -7.43
N GLY A 59 9.40 8.88 -8.42
CA GLY A 59 9.73 8.76 -9.83
C GLY A 59 9.87 7.32 -10.33
N ARG A 60 9.03 6.43 -9.89
CA ARG A 60 8.97 5.08 -10.49
C ARG A 60 8.38 5.17 -11.89
N LEU A 61 9.12 4.65 -12.86
CA LEU A 61 8.60 4.42 -14.20
C LEU A 61 7.69 3.20 -14.14
N GLY A 62 6.40 3.38 -14.36
CA GLY A 62 5.42 2.30 -14.37
C GLY A 62 4.49 2.45 -15.56
N GLU A 63 4.38 1.41 -16.36
CA GLU A 63 3.29 1.24 -17.30
C GLU A 63 2.16 0.51 -16.58
N GLY A 64 1.08 1.19 -16.24
CA GLY A 64 -0.02 0.54 -15.54
C GLY A 64 -1.29 1.37 -15.60
N ASN A 65 -2.34 0.89 -14.92
CA ASN A 65 -3.56 1.67 -14.81
C ASN A 65 -3.34 2.84 -13.86
N GLN A 66 -3.45 4.04 -14.39
CA GLN A 66 -3.28 5.29 -13.67
C GLN A 66 -4.61 5.84 -13.12
N ASN A 67 -5.72 5.09 -13.26
CA ASN A 67 -6.99 5.48 -12.67
C ASN A 67 -7.10 4.99 -11.21
N PRO A 68 -6.86 5.86 -10.23
CA PRO A 68 -6.86 5.46 -8.82
C PRO A 68 -8.23 5.01 -8.32
N TYR A 69 -9.32 5.45 -8.92
CA TYR A 69 -10.68 5.02 -8.56
C TYR A 69 -10.91 3.54 -8.91
N GLU A 70 -10.48 3.11 -10.10
CA GLU A 70 -10.59 1.71 -10.51
C GLU A 70 -9.72 0.80 -9.66
N VAL A 71 -8.48 1.22 -9.39
CA VAL A 71 -7.54 0.49 -8.54
C VAL A 71 -8.12 0.32 -7.14
N LEU A 72 -8.61 1.40 -6.53
CA LEU A 72 -9.21 1.33 -5.19
C LEU A 72 -10.48 0.49 -5.16
N SER A 73 -11.33 0.58 -6.20
CA SER A 73 -12.54 -0.23 -6.33
C SER A 73 -12.22 -1.73 -6.35
N LEU A 74 -11.19 -2.13 -7.08
CA LEU A 74 -10.73 -3.52 -7.10
C LEU A 74 -10.27 -3.99 -5.72
N MET A 75 -9.51 -3.17 -5.00
CA MET A 75 -9.04 -3.50 -3.65
C MET A 75 -10.21 -3.65 -2.67
N ASN A 76 -11.17 -2.72 -2.70
CA ASN A 76 -12.37 -2.78 -1.85
C ASN A 76 -13.23 -4.00 -2.16
N GLN A 77 -13.36 -4.39 -3.43
CA GLN A 77 -14.10 -5.59 -3.85
C GLN A 77 -13.60 -6.86 -3.16
N TYR A 78 -12.27 -6.96 -2.96
CA TYR A 78 -11.65 -8.14 -2.33
C TYR A 78 -11.22 -7.89 -0.87
N HIS A 79 -11.63 -6.77 -0.27
CA HIS A 79 -11.28 -6.38 1.11
C HIS A 79 -9.77 -6.37 1.38
N ILE A 80 -9.00 -5.86 0.42
CA ILE A 80 -7.54 -5.76 0.51
C ILE A 80 -7.13 -4.34 0.88
N SER A 81 -6.24 -4.22 1.87
CA SER A 81 -5.62 -2.94 2.20
C SER A 81 -4.68 -2.48 1.09
N SER A 82 -4.88 -1.26 0.62
CA SER A 82 -3.97 -0.59 -0.30
C SER A 82 -2.90 0.16 0.48
N ARG A 83 -1.63 0.05 0.08
CA ARG A 83 -0.55 0.87 0.62
C ARG A 83 0.04 1.77 -0.45
N LEU A 84 -0.12 3.08 -0.30
CA LEU A 84 0.54 4.05 -1.15
C LEU A 84 2.03 4.10 -0.80
N THR A 85 2.90 4.04 -1.80
CA THR A 85 4.35 4.05 -1.58
C THR A 85 4.91 5.44 -1.85
N PHE A 86 5.33 6.14 -0.80
CA PHE A 86 5.90 7.47 -0.84
C PHE A 86 7.38 7.43 -0.43
N SER A 87 8.21 6.96 -1.35
CA SER A 87 9.64 6.69 -1.11
C SER A 87 10.57 7.83 -1.52
N ASN A 88 10.03 8.97 -1.97
CA ASN A 88 10.85 10.13 -2.31
C ASN A 88 11.55 10.69 -1.07
N SER A 89 12.88 10.66 -1.08
CA SER A 89 13.73 11.14 0.01
C SER A 89 14.11 12.62 -0.09
N LEU A 90 13.76 13.29 -1.19
CA LEU A 90 14.18 14.66 -1.51
C LEU A 90 13.07 15.70 -1.31
N LEU A 91 12.03 15.34 -0.56
CA LEU A 91 10.89 16.22 -0.35
C LEU A 91 11.23 17.41 0.54
N GLN A 92 10.69 18.57 0.16
CA GLN A 92 10.73 19.83 0.89
C GLN A 92 9.31 20.31 1.19
N GLU A 93 9.15 21.30 2.08
CA GLU A 93 7.82 21.81 2.47
C GLU A 93 6.92 22.21 1.29
N LYS A 94 7.50 22.82 0.25
CA LYS A 94 6.78 23.21 -0.97
C LYS A 94 6.10 22.01 -1.68
N HIS A 95 6.67 20.82 -1.54
CA HIS A 95 6.15 19.61 -2.16
C HIS A 95 4.95 19.02 -1.43
N LEU A 96 4.70 19.39 -0.18
CA LEU A 96 3.55 18.94 0.62
C LEU A 96 2.22 19.43 0.05
N GLN A 97 2.23 20.52 -0.72
CA GLN A 97 1.03 21.09 -1.34
C GLN A 97 0.74 20.54 -2.72
N ASP A 98 1.47 19.54 -3.17
CA ASP A 98 1.18 18.89 -4.45
C ASP A 98 -0.26 18.40 -4.51
N LYS A 99 -1.01 18.95 -5.48
CA LYS A 99 -2.44 18.68 -5.59
C LYS A 99 -2.74 17.23 -5.92
N ARG A 100 -2.00 16.65 -6.86
CA ARG A 100 -2.21 15.27 -7.32
C ARG A 100 -2.01 14.27 -6.20
N CYS A 101 -0.95 14.43 -5.43
CA CYS A 101 -0.66 13.56 -4.29
C CYS A 101 -1.69 13.72 -3.17
N ASN A 102 -2.14 14.94 -2.88
CA ASN A 102 -3.19 15.18 -1.90
C ASN A 102 -4.56 14.63 -2.33
N ASP A 103 -4.93 14.76 -3.61
CA ASP A 103 -6.16 14.17 -4.14
C ASP A 103 -6.13 12.65 -4.02
N LEU A 104 -5.00 12.03 -4.30
CA LEU A 104 -4.79 10.59 -4.14
C LEU A 104 -4.99 10.15 -2.67
N CYS A 105 -4.40 10.87 -1.72
CA CYS A 105 -4.58 10.61 -0.29
C CYS A 105 -6.04 10.76 0.14
N THR A 106 -6.71 11.81 -0.32
CA THR A 106 -8.13 12.05 -0.01
C THR A 106 -9.01 10.89 -0.48
N LEU A 107 -8.72 10.33 -1.66
CA LEU A 107 -9.43 9.19 -2.19
C LEU A 107 -9.18 7.92 -1.35
N PHE A 108 -7.92 7.58 -1.11
CA PHE A 108 -7.53 6.34 -0.43
C PHE A 108 -7.84 6.36 1.07
N GLU A 109 -7.86 7.52 1.71
CA GLU A 109 -8.29 7.65 3.12
C GLU A 109 -9.75 7.24 3.32
N LYS A 110 -10.60 7.44 2.31
CA LYS A 110 -12.03 7.10 2.33
C LYS A 110 -12.33 5.64 1.98
N SER A 111 -11.31 4.84 1.74
CA SER A 111 -11.46 3.42 1.43
C SER A 111 -12.25 2.68 2.49
N ASP A 112 -13.04 1.67 2.08
CA ASP A 112 -13.78 0.79 2.99
C ASP A 112 -12.83 -0.01 3.88
N VAL A 113 -11.71 -0.44 3.32
CA VAL A 113 -10.60 -1.07 4.06
C VAL A 113 -9.56 0.00 4.38
N GLN A 114 -9.10 0.05 5.62
CA GLN A 114 -8.09 1.01 6.02
C GLN A 114 -6.86 0.91 5.13
N SER A 115 -6.53 2.02 4.47
CA SER A 115 -5.32 2.13 3.64
C SER A 115 -4.10 2.50 4.48
N GLY A 116 -2.92 2.13 3.98
CA GLY A 116 -1.64 2.47 4.58
C GLY A 116 -0.75 3.29 3.67
N ILE A 117 0.31 3.81 4.24
CA ILE A 117 1.36 4.51 3.50
C ILE A 117 2.72 3.96 3.89
N ILE A 118 3.50 3.54 2.89
CA ILE A 118 4.91 3.19 3.05
C ILE A 118 5.69 4.49 2.81
N ILE A 119 6.41 4.96 3.82
CA ILE A 119 6.94 6.32 3.83
C ILE A 119 8.43 6.38 4.18
N HIS A 120 9.16 7.26 3.48
CA HIS A 120 10.57 7.56 3.73
C HIS A 120 10.75 8.89 4.49
N SER A 121 10.10 9.95 4.03
CA SER A 121 10.29 11.33 4.53
C SER A 121 9.56 11.55 5.85
N ASP A 122 10.29 11.95 6.90
CA ASP A 122 9.71 12.33 8.19
C ASP A 122 8.86 13.61 8.07
N LEU A 123 9.29 14.55 7.22
CA LEU A 123 8.52 15.75 6.93
C LEU A 123 7.13 15.43 6.37
N LEU A 124 7.08 14.51 5.40
CA LEU A 124 5.82 14.07 4.81
C LEU A 124 4.99 13.26 5.82
N LEU A 125 5.61 12.42 6.64
CA LEU A 125 4.94 11.64 7.68
C LEU A 125 4.17 12.54 8.65
N GLU A 126 4.82 13.59 9.17
CA GLU A 126 4.19 14.53 10.10
C GLU A 126 3.02 15.30 9.46
N TYR A 127 3.17 15.68 8.19
CA TYR A 127 2.09 16.29 7.42
C TYR A 127 0.89 15.36 7.26
N LEU A 128 1.14 14.12 6.83
CA LEU A 128 0.08 13.15 6.56
C LEU A 128 -0.65 12.70 7.82
N LYS A 129 0.05 12.49 8.94
CA LYS A 129 -0.57 12.16 10.23
C LYS A 129 -1.59 13.20 10.67
N LYS A 130 -1.30 14.47 10.44
CA LYS A 130 -2.21 15.58 10.80
C LYS A 130 -3.39 15.70 9.84
N LYS A 131 -3.14 15.54 8.55
CA LYS A 131 -4.15 15.82 7.51
C LYS A 131 -5.03 14.61 7.19
N TYR A 132 -4.48 13.41 7.28
CA TYR A 132 -5.13 12.16 6.90
C TYR A 132 -5.01 11.11 8.01
N PRO A 133 -5.74 11.27 9.12
CA PRO A 133 -5.54 10.48 10.33
C PRO A 133 -5.97 9.01 10.24
N ARG A 134 -6.72 8.63 9.18
CA ARG A 134 -7.15 7.26 8.99
C ARG A 134 -6.08 6.32 8.43
N PHE A 135 -5.02 6.85 7.84
CA PHE A 135 -3.92 6.01 7.35
C PHE A 135 -3.15 5.38 8.51
N TYR A 136 -2.71 4.14 8.30
CA TYR A 136 -1.58 3.59 9.06
C TYR A 136 -0.29 3.77 8.27
N PHE A 137 0.84 3.78 8.97
CA PHE A 137 2.14 4.07 8.36
C PHE A 137 3.10 2.90 8.52
N VAL A 138 3.89 2.65 7.48
CA VAL A 138 4.94 1.63 7.43
C VAL A 138 6.24 2.33 7.02
N SER A 139 7.33 2.08 7.73
CA SER A 139 8.63 2.61 7.34
C SER A 139 9.07 2.01 6.00
N SER A 140 9.49 2.85 5.08
CA SER A 140 10.09 2.39 3.84
C SER A 140 11.44 1.70 4.11
N THR A 141 11.71 0.60 3.42
CA THR A 141 13.01 -0.07 3.47
C THR A 141 14.16 0.82 2.97
N THR A 142 13.84 1.84 2.15
CA THR A 142 14.83 2.83 1.69
C THR A 142 15.35 3.72 2.83
N LYS A 143 14.64 3.79 3.96
CA LYS A 143 15.05 4.56 5.14
C LYS A 143 16.20 3.90 5.90
N VAL A 144 16.40 2.60 5.73
CA VAL A 144 17.51 1.83 6.32
C VAL A 144 17.63 2.06 7.84
N LEU A 145 16.54 1.79 8.56
CA LEU A 145 16.55 1.86 10.03
C LEU A 145 17.43 0.74 10.59
N THR A 146 18.39 1.09 11.43
CA THR A 146 19.36 0.15 11.99
C THR A 146 19.21 -0.08 13.49
N LYS A 147 18.39 0.73 14.16
CA LYS A 147 18.11 0.65 15.60
C LYS A 147 16.65 0.30 15.84
N PHE A 148 16.40 -0.57 16.80
CA PHE A 148 15.06 -1.01 17.14
C PHE A 148 14.17 0.15 17.63
N GLU A 149 14.75 1.10 18.37
CA GLU A 149 14.05 2.27 18.91
C GLU A 149 13.52 3.21 17.83
N GLU A 150 14.08 3.14 16.62
CA GLU A 150 13.61 3.94 15.47
C GLU A 150 12.34 3.37 14.82
N LEU A 151 11.95 2.14 15.19
CA LEU A 151 10.77 1.44 14.64
C LEU A 151 9.52 1.63 15.50
N VAL A 152 9.63 2.22 16.66
CA VAL A 152 8.55 2.35 17.66
C VAL A 152 7.88 3.72 17.58
#